data_713702b712aa2ab10f0daadf9b9e3b6c
#
_entry.id   713702b712aa2ab10f0daadf9b9e3b6c
#
_cell.length_a   1.000
_cell.length_b   1.000
_cell.length_c   1.000
_cell.angle_alpha   90.00
_cell.angle_beta   90.00
_cell.angle_gamma   90.00
#
_symmetry.space_group_name_H-M   'P 1'
#
loop_
_entity.id
_entity.type
_entity.pdbx_description
1 polymer ?
#
loop_
_entity_poly.entity_id
_entity_poly.type
_entity_poly.pdbx_seq_one_letter_code
_entity_poly.pdbx_strand_id
1 'polypeptide(L)'
;AWDGTDVLFPIDDGGNVHLYRVGADGTGKPELVIGGDRQVTGFDVRGGRVVFTAGDATHLTDVFVLDTDGSERRLTTHGDRFVALHPPVAPERFTATSPDGAEVEAWLIRPVGFAEGGTYPALLNVHGGPFTQYGNRVFDEFQVQAGAGYAVMYCNPRGSSGYSEAWGRAIRGPIAEVDPGSGWGGVDYDDVMAVTEEAVRRFPFIDGSRLGVLGGSYGGYMTSWIIGHTNRFKAACSERAVNNLLAEEHNSDIAGIFKMYVGATHLDAPEEYLRQSPVTYFRDMHTPLLILHSEDDLRCPISQAEELFVALRMLKRDVEFVRFPGESHELTRAGAPKHRVMRFDVLLEFFARHLLS
;
A
#
# COMPACT_ATOMS: atom_id res chain seq x y z
N ALA A 1 8.49 -24.66 2.51
CA ALA A 1 8.26 -26.05 2.95
C ALA A 1 9.22 -27.00 2.22
N TRP A 2 9.50 -28.16 2.81
CA TRP A 2 10.32 -29.22 2.23
C TRP A 2 9.45 -30.28 1.56
N ASP A 3 9.86 -30.75 0.35
CA ASP A 3 9.27 -31.87 -0.34
C ASP A 3 10.39 -32.80 -0.91
N GLY A 4 10.76 -33.82 -0.16
CA GLY A 4 11.90 -34.67 -0.51
C GLY A 4 13.22 -33.89 -0.50
N THR A 5 13.81 -33.71 -1.70
CA THR A 5 15.05 -32.94 -1.89
C THR A 5 14.83 -31.49 -2.31
N ASP A 6 13.58 -31.09 -2.43
CA ASP A 6 13.23 -29.76 -2.92
C ASP A 6 12.70 -28.86 -1.80
N VAL A 7 12.81 -27.55 -2.00
CA VAL A 7 12.22 -26.51 -1.16
C VAL A 7 11.19 -25.74 -1.98
N LEU A 8 9.96 -25.62 -1.46
CA LEU A 8 8.92 -24.75 -1.99
C LEU A 8 8.86 -23.46 -1.19
N PHE A 9 8.69 -22.32 -1.88
CA PHE A 9 8.65 -21.01 -1.28
C PHE A 9 7.81 -20.02 -2.12
N PRO A 10 7.11 -19.05 -1.47
CA PRO A 10 6.36 -18.04 -2.20
C PRO A 10 7.30 -16.92 -2.68
N ILE A 11 6.94 -16.29 -3.79
CA ILE A 11 7.61 -15.12 -4.36
C ILE A 11 6.53 -14.08 -4.72
N ASP A 12 6.74 -12.84 -4.27
CA ASP A 12 6.01 -11.68 -4.78
C ASP A 12 6.44 -11.42 -6.24
N ASP A 13 5.47 -11.30 -7.15
CA ASP A 13 5.73 -11.22 -8.59
C ASP A 13 4.67 -10.33 -9.29
N GLY A 14 4.97 -9.04 -9.42
CA GLY A 14 4.13 -8.08 -10.14
C GLY A 14 2.67 -8.04 -9.68
N GLY A 15 2.45 -7.88 -8.36
CA GLY A 15 1.10 -7.88 -7.75
C GLY A 15 0.53 -9.27 -7.49
N ASN A 16 1.23 -10.33 -7.88
CA ASN A 16 0.89 -11.72 -7.56
C ASN A 16 1.76 -12.26 -6.43
N VAL A 17 1.35 -13.40 -5.88
CA VAL A 17 2.21 -14.23 -5.03
C VAL A 17 2.17 -15.63 -5.60
N HIS A 18 3.27 -16.03 -6.19
CA HIS A 18 3.43 -17.32 -6.84
C HIS A 18 4.21 -18.29 -5.95
N LEU A 19 4.02 -19.59 -6.14
CA LEU A 19 4.77 -20.63 -5.47
C LEU A 19 5.82 -21.22 -6.41
N TYR A 20 7.06 -21.23 -5.96
CA TYR A 20 8.20 -21.78 -6.69
C TYR A 20 8.81 -22.96 -5.95
N ARG A 21 9.57 -23.77 -6.69
CA ARG A 21 10.34 -24.91 -6.21
C ARG A 21 11.79 -24.78 -6.65
N VAL A 22 12.73 -25.22 -5.81
CA VAL A 22 14.16 -25.33 -6.15
C VAL A 22 14.78 -26.52 -5.41
N GLY A 23 15.77 -27.14 -6.01
CA GLY A 23 16.56 -28.22 -5.36
C GLY A 23 17.30 -27.66 -4.14
N ALA A 24 17.21 -28.36 -3.01
CA ALA A 24 17.81 -27.91 -1.74
C ALA A 24 19.35 -27.99 -1.74
N ASP A 25 19.96 -28.63 -2.74
CA ASP A 25 21.41 -28.70 -2.95
C ASP A 25 21.99 -27.40 -3.56
N GLY A 26 21.14 -26.43 -3.86
CA GLY A 26 21.50 -25.12 -4.46
C GLY A 26 21.78 -25.23 -5.97
N THR A 27 21.49 -26.35 -6.60
CA THR A 27 21.62 -26.53 -8.05
C THR A 27 20.28 -26.18 -8.74
N GLY A 28 20.37 -25.69 -9.96
CA GLY A 28 19.19 -25.35 -10.75
C GLY A 28 18.65 -23.93 -10.49
N LYS A 29 17.56 -23.62 -11.19
CA LYS A 29 16.83 -22.35 -11.03
C LYS A 29 15.46 -22.66 -10.41
N PRO A 30 14.88 -21.68 -9.69
CA PRO A 30 13.50 -21.81 -9.21
C PRO A 30 12.54 -22.08 -10.38
N GLU A 31 11.68 -23.06 -10.21
CA GLU A 31 10.64 -23.43 -11.17
C GLU A 31 9.27 -23.03 -10.60
N LEU A 32 8.41 -22.46 -11.47
CA LEU A 32 7.05 -22.08 -11.09
C LEU A 32 6.19 -23.33 -10.86
N VAL A 33 5.58 -23.44 -9.69
CA VAL A 33 4.67 -24.53 -9.29
C VAL A 33 3.22 -24.04 -9.37
N ILE A 34 2.93 -22.87 -8.79
CA ILE A 34 1.60 -22.26 -8.80
C ILE A 34 1.76 -20.80 -9.22
N GLY A 35 1.11 -20.42 -10.33
CA GLY A 35 1.12 -19.09 -10.90
C GLY A 35 -0.30 -18.58 -11.19
N GLY A 36 -0.39 -17.56 -12.06
CA GLY A 36 -1.63 -16.90 -12.48
C GLY A 36 -1.92 -15.61 -11.73
N ASP A 37 -2.96 -14.89 -12.15
CA ASP A 37 -3.35 -13.60 -11.55
C ASP A 37 -4.03 -13.82 -10.19
N ARG A 38 -3.22 -14.18 -9.20
CA ARG A 38 -3.67 -14.50 -7.82
C ARG A 38 -2.55 -14.35 -6.79
N GLN A 39 -2.94 -14.37 -5.53
CA GLN A 39 -1.99 -14.39 -4.42
C GLN A 39 -2.14 -15.70 -3.61
N VAL A 40 -1.08 -16.51 -3.58
CA VAL A 40 -0.95 -17.64 -2.66
C VAL A 40 -0.65 -17.08 -1.27
N THR A 41 -1.51 -17.37 -0.29
CA THR A 41 -1.41 -16.81 1.07
C THR A 41 -0.91 -17.82 2.11
N GLY A 42 -0.89 -19.09 1.75
CA GLY A 42 -0.36 -20.17 2.59
C GLY A 42 -0.29 -21.48 1.79
N PHE A 43 0.57 -22.38 2.18
CA PHE A 43 0.68 -23.69 1.53
C PHE A 43 1.36 -24.70 2.43
N ASP A 44 1.11 -25.98 2.13
CA ASP A 44 1.85 -27.12 2.64
C ASP A 44 2.01 -28.17 1.54
N VAL A 45 3.03 -29.01 1.63
CA VAL A 45 3.37 -30.02 0.60
C VAL A 45 3.69 -31.36 1.23
N ARG A 46 3.21 -32.43 0.59
CA ARG A 46 3.56 -33.79 0.97
C ARG A 46 3.54 -34.72 -0.22
N GLY A 47 4.72 -35.30 -0.53
CA GLY A 47 4.86 -36.26 -1.61
C GLY A 47 4.47 -35.70 -2.97
N GLY A 48 4.86 -34.45 -3.26
CA GLY A 48 4.59 -33.76 -4.49
C GLY A 48 3.17 -33.17 -4.62
N ARG A 49 2.26 -33.48 -3.69
CA ARG A 49 0.94 -32.85 -3.63
C ARG A 49 1.03 -31.57 -2.80
N VAL A 50 0.53 -30.45 -3.34
CA VAL A 50 0.50 -29.14 -2.67
C VAL A 50 -0.94 -28.78 -2.30
N VAL A 51 -1.19 -28.50 -1.03
CA VAL A 51 -2.42 -27.84 -0.58
C VAL A 51 -2.08 -26.38 -0.32
N PHE A 52 -2.90 -25.46 -0.84
CA PHE A 52 -2.61 -24.04 -0.72
C PHE A 52 -3.87 -23.21 -0.60
N THR A 53 -3.72 -22.01 -0.07
CA THR A 53 -4.77 -21.00 -0.02
C THR A 53 -4.45 -19.89 -1.02
N ALA A 54 -5.43 -19.48 -1.82
CA ALA A 54 -5.26 -18.41 -2.79
C ALA A 54 -6.57 -17.66 -3.01
N GLY A 55 -6.45 -16.38 -3.38
CA GLY A 55 -7.53 -15.53 -3.85
C GLY A 55 -7.04 -14.66 -4.99
N ASP A 56 -7.97 -14.02 -5.70
CA ASP A 56 -7.68 -13.05 -6.77
C ASP A 56 -8.41 -11.73 -6.50
N ALA A 57 -8.39 -10.81 -7.47
CA ALA A 57 -8.99 -9.49 -7.33
C ALA A 57 -10.52 -9.49 -7.16
N THR A 58 -11.19 -10.61 -7.43
CA THR A 58 -12.64 -10.76 -7.41
C THR A 58 -13.13 -11.93 -6.56
N HIS A 59 -12.24 -12.81 -6.15
CA HIS A 59 -12.56 -13.97 -5.32
C HIS A 59 -11.78 -13.94 -4.00
N LEU A 60 -12.51 -14.16 -2.91
CA LEU A 60 -11.91 -14.30 -1.60
C LEU A 60 -11.05 -15.56 -1.53
N THR A 61 -10.13 -15.59 -0.57
CA THR A 61 -9.22 -16.71 -0.37
C THR A 61 -9.97 -18.01 -0.05
N ASP A 62 -9.66 -19.05 -0.83
CA ASP A 62 -10.14 -20.42 -0.63
C ASP A 62 -8.98 -21.41 -0.62
N VAL A 63 -9.28 -22.64 -0.25
CA VAL A 63 -8.31 -23.77 -0.25
C VAL A 63 -8.35 -24.49 -1.57
N PHE A 64 -7.18 -24.79 -2.09
CA PHE A 64 -6.94 -25.53 -3.34
C PHE A 64 -5.99 -26.69 -3.09
N VAL A 65 -6.00 -27.65 -3.98
CA VAL A 65 -5.00 -28.72 -4.07
C VAL A 65 -4.46 -28.80 -5.50
N LEU A 66 -3.14 -28.89 -5.61
CA LEU A 66 -2.43 -29.29 -6.82
C LEU A 66 -1.96 -30.72 -6.61
N ASP A 67 -2.52 -31.65 -7.39
CA ASP A 67 -2.16 -33.07 -7.36
C ASP A 67 -0.87 -33.34 -8.17
N THR A 68 -0.26 -34.50 -7.97
CA THR A 68 1.02 -34.88 -8.61
C THR A 68 0.95 -35.06 -10.14
N ASP A 69 -0.25 -35.15 -10.67
CA ASP A 69 -0.52 -35.19 -12.13
C ASP A 69 -0.65 -33.79 -12.75
N GLY A 70 -0.48 -32.73 -11.94
CA GLY A 70 -0.62 -31.34 -12.36
C GLY A 70 -2.08 -30.82 -12.36
N SER A 71 -3.05 -31.63 -11.95
CA SER A 71 -4.44 -31.18 -11.85
C SER A 71 -4.66 -30.31 -10.60
N GLU A 72 -5.28 -29.13 -10.80
CA GLU A 72 -5.64 -28.23 -9.72
C GLU A 72 -7.14 -28.29 -9.44
N ARG A 73 -7.52 -28.36 -8.16
CA ARG A 73 -8.93 -28.34 -7.72
C ARG A 73 -9.13 -27.42 -6.55
N ARG A 74 -10.17 -26.59 -6.60
CA ARG A 74 -10.67 -25.83 -5.44
C ARG A 74 -11.42 -26.76 -4.47
N LEU A 75 -11.11 -26.66 -3.18
CA LEU A 75 -11.66 -27.53 -2.14
C LEU A 75 -12.73 -26.85 -1.28
N THR A 76 -12.72 -25.52 -1.20
CA THR A 76 -13.68 -24.76 -0.39
C THR A 76 -14.36 -23.67 -1.21
N THR A 77 -15.49 -23.19 -0.71
CA THR A 77 -16.34 -22.17 -1.35
C THR A 77 -16.83 -21.15 -0.32
N HIS A 78 -16.00 -20.87 0.71
CA HIS A 78 -16.41 -20.02 1.83
C HIS A 78 -16.77 -18.60 1.42
N GLY A 79 -16.07 -18.06 0.41
CA GLY A 79 -16.28 -16.72 -0.11
C GLY A 79 -17.46 -16.57 -1.08
N ASP A 80 -17.94 -17.66 -1.70
CA ASP A 80 -18.85 -17.59 -2.85
C ASP A 80 -20.18 -16.87 -2.51
N ARG A 81 -20.74 -17.14 -1.33
CA ARG A 81 -21.98 -16.47 -0.90
C ARG A 81 -21.79 -14.96 -0.73
N PHE A 82 -20.66 -14.54 -0.17
CA PHE A 82 -20.35 -13.12 0.01
C PHE A 82 -20.18 -12.44 -1.34
N VAL A 83 -19.38 -13.03 -2.24
CA VAL A 83 -19.13 -12.51 -3.59
C VAL A 83 -20.41 -12.45 -4.43
N ALA A 84 -21.30 -13.44 -4.29
CA ALA A 84 -22.59 -13.43 -4.98
C ALA A 84 -23.53 -12.29 -4.52
N LEU A 85 -23.47 -11.92 -3.25
CA LEU A 85 -24.27 -10.83 -2.66
C LEU A 85 -23.62 -9.45 -2.84
N HIS A 86 -22.30 -9.41 -2.83
CA HIS A 86 -21.48 -8.20 -2.88
C HIS A 86 -20.34 -8.40 -3.89
N PRO A 87 -20.61 -8.43 -5.19
CA PRO A 87 -19.60 -8.72 -6.21
C PRO A 87 -18.52 -7.63 -6.20
N PRO A 88 -17.24 -8.00 -6.00
CA PRO A 88 -16.15 -7.04 -6.10
C PRO A 88 -16.02 -6.50 -7.51
N VAL A 89 -15.69 -5.22 -7.63
CA VAL A 89 -15.36 -4.62 -8.92
C VAL A 89 -13.93 -5.01 -9.28
N ALA A 90 -13.75 -5.63 -10.45
CA ALA A 90 -12.44 -6.01 -10.96
C ALA A 90 -11.59 -4.76 -11.26
N PRO A 91 -10.30 -4.75 -10.92
CA PRO A 91 -9.40 -3.67 -11.30
C PRO A 91 -9.01 -3.74 -12.78
N GLU A 92 -8.82 -2.58 -13.39
CA GLU A 92 -8.19 -2.43 -14.69
C GLU A 92 -6.71 -2.09 -14.49
N ARG A 93 -5.81 -2.92 -15.02
CA ARG A 93 -4.36 -2.73 -14.93
C ARG A 93 -3.89 -1.75 -16.00
N PHE A 94 -2.98 -0.85 -15.63
CA PHE A 94 -2.32 0.08 -16.55
C PHE A 94 -0.89 0.37 -16.11
N THR A 95 -0.14 1.05 -16.95
CA THR A 95 1.25 1.46 -16.66
C THR A 95 1.34 2.97 -16.81
N ALA A 96 2.09 3.59 -15.92
CA ALA A 96 2.48 5.00 -16.01
C ALA A 96 4.01 5.09 -16.16
N THR A 97 4.48 6.08 -16.92
CA THR A 97 5.91 6.34 -17.12
C THR A 97 6.35 7.46 -16.17
N SER A 98 7.27 7.17 -15.28
CA SER A 98 7.87 8.13 -14.35
C SER A 98 8.77 9.13 -15.11
N PRO A 99 9.08 10.31 -14.55
CA PRO A 99 9.90 11.33 -15.24
C PRO A 99 11.27 10.85 -15.74
N ASP A 100 11.85 9.85 -15.09
CA ASP A 100 13.12 9.23 -15.48
C ASP A 100 12.99 8.06 -16.46
N GLY A 101 11.75 7.77 -16.91
CA GLY A 101 11.42 6.70 -17.85
C GLY A 101 11.11 5.35 -17.23
N ALA A 102 11.09 5.22 -15.91
CA ALA A 102 10.68 3.99 -15.25
C ALA A 102 9.19 3.69 -15.46
N GLU A 103 8.85 2.43 -15.77
CA GLU A 103 7.48 1.98 -15.97
C GLU A 103 6.90 1.50 -14.63
N VAL A 104 5.87 2.21 -14.16
CA VAL A 104 5.20 1.94 -12.87
C VAL A 104 3.89 1.24 -13.12
N GLU A 105 3.73 0.06 -12.54
CA GLU A 105 2.50 -0.71 -12.62
C GLU A 105 1.44 -0.17 -11.67
N ALA A 106 0.21 -0.04 -12.18
CA ALA A 106 -0.91 0.53 -11.46
C ALA A 106 -2.24 -0.13 -11.84
N TRP A 107 -3.23 0.06 -10.99
CA TRP A 107 -4.58 -0.45 -11.16
C TRP A 107 -5.61 0.63 -10.88
N LEU A 108 -6.76 0.50 -11.55
CA LEU A 108 -7.93 1.33 -11.35
C LEU A 108 -9.16 0.46 -11.11
N ILE A 109 -9.90 0.74 -10.04
CA ILE A 109 -11.24 0.18 -9.81
C ILE A 109 -12.27 1.26 -10.12
N ARG A 110 -13.25 0.96 -10.98
CA ARG A 110 -14.34 1.89 -11.28
C ARG A 110 -15.32 1.97 -10.11
N PRO A 111 -15.99 3.10 -9.90
CA PRO A 111 -17.03 3.19 -8.88
C PRO A 111 -18.16 2.21 -9.14
N VAL A 112 -18.77 1.69 -8.07
CA VAL A 112 -19.99 0.86 -8.21
C VAL A 112 -21.11 1.71 -8.81
N GLY A 113 -21.82 1.14 -9.78
CA GLY A 113 -22.84 1.89 -10.54
C GLY A 113 -22.25 2.84 -11.60
N PHE A 114 -21.01 2.60 -12.01
CA PHE A 114 -20.38 3.34 -13.11
C PHE A 114 -21.31 3.44 -14.33
N ALA A 115 -21.44 4.67 -14.86
CA ALA A 115 -22.19 4.95 -16.08
C ALA A 115 -21.30 5.65 -17.10
N GLU A 116 -21.38 5.24 -18.36
CA GLU A 116 -20.63 5.87 -19.45
C GLU A 116 -21.03 7.35 -19.57
N GLY A 117 -20.02 8.22 -19.74
CA GLY A 117 -20.21 9.67 -19.80
C GLY A 117 -20.35 10.36 -18.45
N GLY A 118 -20.39 9.62 -17.34
CA GLY A 118 -20.29 10.16 -15.99
C GLY A 118 -18.89 10.62 -15.65
N THR A 119 -18.76 11.53 -14.68
CA THR A 119 -17.47 11.94 -14.10
C THR A 119 -17.48 11.68 -12.61
N TYR A 120 -16.37 11.14 -12.10
CA TYR A 120 -16.27 10.66 -10.73
C TYR A 120 -15.03 11.21 -10.03
N PRO A 121 -15.11 11.55 -8.72
CA PRO A 121 -13.93 11.80 -7.93
C PRO A 121 -13.07 10.54 -7.81
N ALA A 122 -11.77 10.71 -7.57
CA ALA A 122 -10.88 9.57 -7.45
C ALA A 122 -10.04 9.63 -6.16
N LEU A 123 -9.74 8.44 -5.63
CA LEU A 123 -8.88 8.24 -4.47
C LEU A 123 -7.64 7.46 -4.88
N LEU A 124 -6.47 8.04 -4.60
CA LEU A 124 -5.18 7.37 -4.73
C LEU A 124 -4.83 6.70 -3.40
N ASN A 125 -4.66 5.39 -3.41
CA ASN A 125 -4.22 4.61 -2.26
C ASN A 125 -2.74 4.26 -2.39
N VAL A 126 -1.95 4.58 -1.36
CA VAL A 126 -0.54 4.22 -1.29
C VAL A 126 -0.34 3.16 -0.21
N HIS A 127 0.29 2.02 -0.57
CA HIS A 127 0.52 0.93 0.38
C HIS A 127 1.56 1.26 1.46
N GLY A 128 1.53 0.51 2.54
CA GLY A 128 2.56 0.53 3.59
C GLY A 128 3.82 -0.23 3.17
N GLY A 129 4.72 -0.44 4.10
CA GLY A 129 5.98 -1.14 3.89
C GLY A 129 7.18 -0.22 4.12
N PRO A 130 7.88 0.28 3.09
CA PRO A 130 7.60 0.28 1.65
C PRO A 130 7.77 -1.05 0.91
N PHE A 131 8.61 -1.97 1.40
CA PHE A 131 8.93 -3.24 0.73
C PHE A 131 7.77 -4.24 0.92
N THR A 132 6.66 -3.99 0.22
CA THR A 132 5.47 -4.82 0.04
C THR A 132 4.84 -4.48 -1.31
N GLN A 133 3.70 -5.07 -1.65
CA GLN A 133 2.99 -4.77 -2.90
C GLN A 133 1.47 -4.75 -2.73
N TYR A 134 0.78 -3.95 -3.52
CA TYR A 134 -0.61 -4.16 -3.91
C TYR A 134 -0.69 -5.15 -5.07
N GLY A 135 -1.87 -5.71 -5.34
CA GLY A 135 -2.01 -6.61 -6.48
C GLY A 135 -3.32 -7.38 -6.50
N ASN A 136 -3.27 -8.60 -7.02
CA ASN A 136 -4.41 -9.43 -7.37
C ASN A 136 -5.03 -10.15 -6.16
N ARG A 137 -5.69 -9.36 -5.30
CA ARG A 137 -6.56 -9.86 -4.22
C ARG A 137 -7.70 -8.87 -3.98
N VAL A 138 -8.76 -9.32 -3.35
CA VAL A 138 -9.83 -8.42 -2.86
C VAL A 138 -9.27 -7.58 -1.71
N PHE A 139 -9.22 -6.26 -1.90
CA PHE A 139 -8.96 -5.29 -0.85
C PHE A 139 -10.29 -4.67 -0.43
N ASP A 140 -10.72 -4.91 0.81
CA ASP A 140 -11.96 -4.37 1.36
C ASP A 140 -11.99 -2.83 1.29
N GLU A 141 -10.86 -2.17 1.56
CA GLU A 141 -10.73 -0.71 1.49
C GLU A 141 -11.10 -0.18 0.10
N PHE A 142 -10.59 -0.81 -0.96
CA PHE A 142 -10.84 -0.36 -2.33
C PHE A 142 -12.29 -0.59 -2.75
N GLN A 143 -12.85 -1.73 -2.34
CA GLN A 143 -14.25 -2.06 -2.65
C GLN A 143 -15.22 -1.15 -1.90
N VAL A 144 -14.93 -0.79 -0.64
CA VAL A 144 -15.71 0.19 0.14
C VAL A 144 -15.64 1.59 -0.49
N GLN A 145 -14.47 2.03 -0.93
CA GLN A 145 -14.31 3.31 -1.61
C GLN A 145 -15.04 3.34 -2.96
N ALA A 146 -14.92 2.26 -3.76
CA ALA A 146 -15.66 2.12 -5.01
C ALA A 146 -17.18 2.08 -4.79
N GLY A 147 -17.62 1.39 -3.72
CA GLY A 147 -19.03 1.36 -3.28
C GLY A 147 -19.57 2.72 -2.87
N ALA A 148 -18.70 3.61 -2.40
CA ALA A 148 -19.04 4.99 -2.04
C ALA A 148 -19.00 5.97 -3.24
N GLY A 149 -18.73 5.48 -4.45
CA GLY A 149 -18.80 6.28 -5.70
C GLY A 149 -17.47 6.88 -6.16
N TYR A 150 -16.33 6.45 -5.59
CA TYR A 150 -15.00 6.88 -6.01
C TYR A 150 -14.41 5.94 -7.06
N ALA A 151 -13.69 6.49 -8.03
CA ALA A 151 -12.69 5.74 -8.75
C ALA A 151 -11.48 5.52 -7.83
N VAL A 152 -10.95 4.29 -7.77
CA VAL A 152 -9.89 3.94 -6.83
C VAL A 152 -8.62 3.58 -7.58
N MET A 153 -7.56 4.34 -7.36
CA MET A 153 -6.24 4.16 -7.97
C MET A 153 -5.26 3.60 -6.95
N TYR A 154 -4.40 2.69 -7.37
CA TYR A 154 -3.29 2.19 -6.56
C TYR A 154 -2.15 1.68 -7.45
N CYS A 155 -0.93 1.64 -6.92
CA CYS A 155 0.26 1.26 -7.66
C CYS A 155 1.33 0.64 -6.76
N ASN A 156 2.38 0.13 -7.40
CA ASN A 156 3.59 -0.36 -6.75
C ASN A 156 4.78 0.52 -7.19
N PRO A 157 5.01 1.66 -6.51
CA PRO A 157 6.14 2.53 -6.82
C PRO A 157 7.48 1.85 -6.51
N ARG A 158 8.58 2.45 -6.95
CA ARG A 158 9.91 2.03 -6.50
C ARG A 158 9.99 2.00 -4.98
N GLY A 159 10.65 0.99 -4.45
CA GLY A 159 10.61 0.61 -3.03
C GLY A 159 9.72 -0.61 -2.76
N SER A 160 8.78 -0.94 -3.66
CA SER A 160 7.89 -2.11 -3.51
C SER A 160 8.61 -3.44 -3.74
N SER A 161 8.06 -4.52 -3.15
CA SER A 161 8.40 -5.90 -3.49
C SER A 161 7.74 -6.34 -4.81
N GLY A 162 8.08 -7.54 -5.29
CA GLY A 162 7.44 -8.15 -6.45
C GLY A 162 8.02 -7.77 -7.81
N TYR A 163 9.11 -7.01 -7.82
CA TYR A 163 9.83 -6.60 -9.03
C TYR A 163 11.30 -7.01 -8.97
N SER A 164 12.23 -6.12 -9.27
CA SER A 164 13.66 -6.40 -9.12
C SER A 164 14.20 -5.93 -7.77
N GLU A 165 15.36 -6.46 -7.36
CA GLU A 165 16.10 -5.96 -6.19
C GLU A 165 16.45 -4.48 -6.35
N ALA A 166 16.82 -4.04 -7.56
CA ALA A 166 17.08 -2.64 -7.87
C ALA A 166 15.83 -1.77 -7.68
N TRP A 167 14.64 -2.27 -8.00
CA TRP A 167 13.37 -1.59 -7.76
C TRP A 167 13.13 -1.35 -6.27
N GLY A 168 13.28 -2.38 -5.45
CA GLY A 168 13.13 -2.28 -4.00
C GLY A 168 14.17 -1.36 -3.35
N ARG A 169 15.39 -1.30 -3.88
CA ARG A 169 16.50 -0.51 -3.34
C ARG A 169 16.55 0.94 -3.84
N ALA A 170 15.78 1.30 -4.86
CA ALA A 170 15.82 2.63 -5.49
C ALA A 170 15.55 3.80 -4.53
N ILE A 171 14.85 3.55 -3.43
CA ILE A 171 14.52 4.51 -2.38
C ILE A 171 15.50 4.51 -1.19
N ARG A 172 16.64 3.85 -1.31
CA ARG A 172 17.72 4.04 -0.33
C ARG A 172 18.23 5.48 -0.39
N GLY A 173 18.74 5.97 0.72
CA GLY A 173 19.31 7.32 0.80
C GLY A 173 20.53 7.49 -0.09
N PRO A 174 20.84 8.74 -0.50
CA PRO A 174 21.98 9.03 -1.38
C PRO A 174 23.34 8.76 -0.71
N ILE A 175 23.36 8.61 0.61
CA ILE A 175 24.57 8.30 1.38
C ILE A 175 24.72 6.81 1.72
N ALA A 176 23.82 5.94 1.20
CA ALA A 176 23.92 4.50 1.42
C ALA A 176 25.18 3.94 0.73
N GLU A 177 25.93 3.09 1.43
CA GLU A 177 27.17 2.50 0.90
C GLU A 177 26.91 1.53 -0.26
N VAL A 178 25.76 0.88 -0.24
CA VAL A 178 25.36 -0.11 -1.27
C VAL A 178 24.09 0.36 -1.94
N ASP A 179 24.12 0.46 -3.27
CA ASP A 179 23.03 0.89 -4.12
C ASP A 179 22.38 2.19 -3.60
N PRO A 180 23.12 3.32 -3.56
CA PRO A 180 22.55 4.60 -3.18
C PRO A 180 21.43 4.99 -4.15
N GLY A 181 20.33 5.49 -3.62
CA GLY A 181 19.14 5.91 -4.34
C GLY A 181 18.75 7.34 -4.02
N SER A 182 17.47 7.65 -4.16
CA SER A 182 16.94 9.01 -3.93
C SER A 182 16.64 9.33 -2.46
N GLY A 183 16.51 8.31 -1.63
CA GLY A 183 15.83 8.40 -0.33
C GLY A 183 14.32 8.31 -0.47
N TRP A 184 13.63 8.20 0.65
CA TRP A 184 12.18 8.27 0.69
C TRP A 184 11.69 9.65 0.25
N GLY A 185 10.59 9.68 -0.53
CA GLY A 185 10.02 10.91 -1.07
C GLY A 185 10.77 11.43 -2.32
N GLY A 186 11.63 10.61 -2.92
CA GLY A 186 12.29 10.89 -4.19
C GLY A 186 11.60 10.22 -5.36
N VAL A 187 12.22 9.19 -5.94
CA VAL A 187 11.68 8.48 -7.12
C VAL A 187 10.34 7.78 -6.84
N ASP A 188 10.09 7.35 -5.62
CA ASP A 188 8.81 6.80 -5.16
C ASP A 188 7.67 7.84 -5.22
N TYR A 189 7.94 9.09 -4.84
CA TYR A 189 7.00 10.21 -5.02
C TYR A 189 6.75 10.49 -6.49
N ASP A 190 7.80 10.55 -7.32
CA ASP A 190 7.68 10.77 -8.76
C ASP A 190 6.81 9.68 -9.42
N ASP A 191 7.00 8.43 -9.03
CA ASP A 191 6.22 7.27 -9.51
C ASP A 191 4.73 7.40 -9.17
N VAL A 192 4.42 7.71 -7.91
CA VAL A 192 3.03 7.87 -7.43
C VAL A 192 2.33 9.05 -8.14
N MET A 193 3.06 10.15 -8.36
CA MET A 193 2.51 11.30 -9.08
C MET A 193 2.31 11.00 -10.57
N ALA A 194 3.25 10.28 -11.21
CA ALA A 194 3.12 9.85 -12.60
C ALA A 194 1.87 8.95 -12.80
N VAL A 195 1.63 8.01 -11.88
CA VAL A 195 0.42 7.17 -11.89
C VAL A 195 -0.84 8.02 -11.79
N THR A 196 -0.85 9.02 -10.91
CA THR A 196 -2.00 9.93 -10.73
C THR A 196 -2.32 10.67 -12.03
N GLU A 197 -1.33 11.28 -12.66
CA GLU A 197 -1.53 12.07 -13.89
C GLU A 197 -1.87 11.16 -15.09
N GLU A 198 -1.25 9.98 -15.20
CA GLU A 198 -1.59 9.02 -16.24
C GLU A 198 -3.03 8.51 -16.09
N ALA A 199 -3.49 8.22 -14.86
CA ALA A 199 -4.87 7.80 -14.61
C ALA A 199 -5.88 8.88 -15.04
N VAL A 200 -5.65 10.14 -14.68
CA VAL A 200 -6.52 11.26 -15.09
C VAL A 200 -6.54 11.44 -16.62
N ARG A 201 -5.38 11.28 -17.27
CA ARG A 201 -5.26 11.38 -18.74
C ARG A 201 -5.95 10.23 -19.46
N ARG A 202 -5.77 9.00 -18.96
CA ARG A 202 -6.20 7.75 -19.58
C ARG A 202 -7.69 7.48 -19.41
N PHE A 203 -8.23 7.85 -18.25
CA PHE A 203 -9.59 7.56 -17.84
C PHE A 203 -10.43 8.84 -17.75
N PRO A 204 -11.07 9.29 -18.85
CA PRO A 204 -11.75 10.59 -18.92
C PRO A 204 -12.96 10.71 -17.99
N PHE A 205 -13.39 9.62 -17.36
CA PHE A 205 -14.41 9.65 -16.30
C PHE A 205 -13.87 10.08 -14.95
N ILE A 206 -12.55 10.18 -14.75
CA ILE A 206 -11.95 10.73 -13.52
C ILE A 206 -12.03 12.25 -13.59
N ASP A 207 -12.67 12.85 -12.59
CA ASP A 207 -12.60 14.29 -12.39
C ASP A 207 -11.27 14.69 -11.75
N GLY A 208 -10.33 15.11 -12.56
CA GLY A 208 -9.01 15.53 -12.10
C GLY A 208 -9.01 16.73 -11.15
N SER A 209 -10.13 17.41 -10.96
CA SER A 209 -10.28 18.48 -9.95
C SER A 209 -10.75 17.98 -8.59
N ARG A 210 -11.18 16.70 -8.47
CA ARG A 210 -11.71 16.08 -7.27
C ARG A 210 -10.91 14.82 -6.90
N LEU A 211 -9.60 15.00 -6.61
CA LEU A 211 -8.71 13.93 -6.24
C LEU A 211 -8.45 13.93 -4.73
N GLY A 212 -8.48 12.75 -4.12
CA GLY A 212 -8.03 12.50 -2.76
C GLY A 212 -6.84 11.54 -2.75
N VAL A 213 -6.00 11.62 -1.70
CA VAL A 213 -4.88 10.71 -1.47
C VAL A 213 -4.93 10.15 -0.06
N LEU A 214 -4.63 8.86 0.09
CA LEU A 214 -4.60 8.21 1.39
C LEU A 214 -3.63 7.04 1.41
N GLY A 215 -3.20 6.70 2.62
CA GLY A 215 -2.38 5.54 2.86
C GLY A 215 -2.04 5.36 4.33
N GLY A 216 -1.54 4.18 4.68
CA GLY A 216 -1.17 3.83 6.04
C GLY A 216 0.30 3.46 6.17
N SER A 217 0.93 3.76 7.34
CA SER A 217 2.33 3.45 7.59
C SER A 217 3.24 4.24 6.62
N TYR A 218 4.08 3.58 5.84
CA TYR A 218 4.78 4.23 4.73
C TYR A 218 3.81 4.94 3.75
N GLY A 219 2.63 4.37 3.46
CA GLY A 219 1.61 5.05 2.65
C GLY A 219 1.07 6.31 3.30
N GLY A 220 0.98 6.35 4.64
CA GLY A 220 0.66 7.56 5.41
C GLY A 220 1.79 8.59 5.37
N TYR A 221 3.05 8.13 5.44
CA TYR A 221 4.23 8.94 5.16
C TYR A 221 4.14 9.59 3.79
N MET A 222 3.93 8.79 2.73
CA MET A 222 3.84 9.29 1.36
C MET A 222 2.67 10.25 1.17
N THR A 223 1.53 10.01 1.82
CA THR A 223 0.39 10.94 1.84
C THR A 223 0.78 12.30 2.42
N SER A 224 1.42 12.31 3.59
CA SER A 224 1.93 13.53 4.24
C SER A 224 3.02 14.20 3.38
N TRP A 225 3.91 13.42 2.78
CA TRP A 225 4.94 13.90 1.87
C TRP A 225 4.33 14.61 0.66
N ILE A 226 3.39 13.97 -0.03
CA ILE A 226 2.69 14.51 -1.20
C ILE A 226 2.08 15.89 -0.89
N ILE A 227 1.29 15.99 0.19
CA ILE A 227 0.63 17.27 0.51
C ILE A 227 1.57 18.36 1.04
N GLY A 228 2.80 18.00 1.42
CA GLY A 228 3.89 18.93 1.71
C GLY A 228 4.62 19.44 0.45
N HIS A 229 4.42 18.81 -0.71
CA HIS A 229 5.12 19.13 -1.94
C HIS A 229 4.20 19.58 -3.09
N THR A 230 2.89 19.31 -3.00
CA THR A 230 1.93 19.71 -4.03
C THR A 230 0.53 19.96 -3.46
N ASN A 231 -0.24 20.82 -4.12
CA ASN A 231 -1.67 21.08 -3.84
C ASN A 231 -2.58 20.35 -4.85
N ARG A 232 -2.10 19.26 -5.46
CA ARG A 232 -2.82 18.51 -6.50
C ARG A 232 -4.08 17.83 -5.97
N PHE A 233 -4.09 17.46 -4.70
CA PHE A 233 -5.19 16.76 -4.05
C PHE A 233 -6.07 17.74 -3.24
N LYS A 234 -7.39 17.49 -3.24
CA LYS A 234 -8.37 18.31 -2.52
C LYS A 234 -8.61 17.85 -1.08
N ALA A 235 -8.26 16.61 -0.77
CA ALA A 235 -8.33 16.04 0.57
C ALA A 235 -7.29 14.93 0.70
N ALA A 236 -6.82 14.70 1.92
CA ALA A 236 -5.85 13.65 2.22
C ALA A 236 -6.20 12.93 3.53
N CYS A 237 -5.87 11.63 3.62
CA CYS A 237 -5.94 10.88 4.87
C CYS A 237 -4.61 10.19 5.15
N SER A 238 -3.89 10.69 6.17
CA SER A 238 -2.64 10.10 6.66
C SER A 238 -2.95 9.19 7.85
N GLU A 239 -2.77 7.88 7.67
CA GLU A 239 -3.10 6.89 8.68
C GLU A 239 -1.85 6.21 9.22
N ARG A 240 -1.73 6.09 10.57
CA ARG A 240 -0.60 5.42 11.24
C ARG A 240 0.76 5.71 10.57
N ALA A 241 1.02 6.97 10.29
CA ALA A 241 2.11 7.41 9.42
C ALA A 241 3.40 7.63 10.18
N VAL A 242 4.53 7.47 9.47
CA VAL A 242 5.82 8.02 9.87
C VAL A 242 5.92 9.44 9.34
N ASN A 243 5.94 10.44 10.21
CA ASN A 243 6.09 11.85 9.82
C ASN A 243 7.45 12.45 10.16
N ASN A 244 8.17 11.81 11.10
CA ASN A 244 9.48 12.21 11.59
C ASN A 244 10.36 10.98 11.75
N LEU A 245 11.19 10.69 10.75
CA LEU A 245 12.10 9.54 10.73
C LEU A 245 13.10 9.58 11.88
N LEU A 246 13.52 10.78 12.31
CA LEU A 246 14.44 10.92 13.43
C LEU A 246 13.80 10.49 14.75
N ALA A 247 12.55 10.89 15.01
CA ALA A 247 11.81 10.47 16.19
C ALA A 247 11.47 8.98 16.15
N GLU A 248 11.18 8.44 14.97
CA GLU A 248 10.89 7.01 14.75
C GLU A 248 12.06 6.12 15.19
N GLU A 249 13.30 6.52 14.90
CA GLU A 249 14.50 5.80 15.35
C GLU A 249 14.67 5.76 16.89
N HIS A 250 13.99 6.63 17.62
CA HIS A 250 14.12 6.69 19.07
C HIS A 250 13.07 5.89 19.83
N ASN A 251 11.90 5.65 19.24
CA ASN A 251 10.74 5.15 19.99
C ASN A 251 9.89 4.09 19.27
N SER A 252 10.28 3.67 18.06
CA SER A 252 9.61 2.58 17.33
C SER A 252 10.08 1.21 17.81
N ASP A 253 9.21 0.19 17.70
CA ASP A 253 9.56 -1.22 17.91
C ASP A 253 10.50 -1.77 16.82
N ILE A 254 10.71 -1.02 15.73
CA ILE A 254 11.66 -1.31 14.65
C ILE A 254 12.79 -0.27 14.57
N ALA A 255 13.10 0.42 15.65
CA ALA A 255 14.23 1.34 15.70
C ALA A 255 15.52 0.69 15.16
N GLY A 256 16.30 1.45 14.39
CA GLY A 256 17.50 0.95 13.70
C GLY A 256 17.27 0.48 12.26
N ILE A 257 16.03 0.27 11.82
CA ILE A 257 15.76 -0.16 10.43
C ILE A 257 16.06 0.95 9.42
N PHE A 258 15.85 2.20 9.81
CA PHE A 258 16.03 3.35 8.90
C PHE A 258 17.48 3.57 8.51
N LYS A 259 18.44 3.09 9.30
CA LYS A 259 19.85 3.06 8.88
C LYS A 259 20.04 2.35 7.53
N MET A 260 19.28 1.28 7.27
CA MET A 260 19.36 0.56 6.00
C MET A 260 18.80 1.37 4.82
N TYR A 261 17.81 2.23 5.09
CA TYR A 261 17.24 3.11 4.08
C TYR A 261 18.08 4.37 3.91
N VAL A 262 18.38 5.09 5.00
CA VAL A 262 19.10 6.37 4.94
C VAL A 262 20.56 6.19 4.59
N GLY A 263 21.21 5.11 5.05
CA GLY A 263 22.61 4.79 4.80
C GLY A 263 23.55 5.12 5.96
N ALA A 264 23.07 5.82 7.00
CA ALA A 264 23.82 6.15 8.22
C ALA A 264 22.88 6.11 9.42
N THR A 265 23.44 6.13 10.64
CA THR A 265 22.62 6.27 11.84
C THR A 265 22.09 7.71 11.98
N HIS A 266 20.98 7.87 12.68
CA HIS A 266 20.43 9.19 13.00
C HIS A 266 21.38 10.06 13.84
N LEU A 267 22.37 9.44 14.51
CA LEU A 267 23.40 10.15 15.28
C LEU A 267 24.50 10.71 14.38
N ASP A 268 24.78 10.05 13.26
CA ASP A 268 25.85 10.42 12.32
C ASP A 268 25.35 11.36 11.22
N ALA A 269 24.09 11.25 10.80
CA ALA A 269 23.50 12.03 9.70
C ALA A 269 22.04 12.47 9.98
N PRO A 270 21.76 13.19 11.08
CA PRO A 270 20.38 13.58 11.45
C PRO A 270 19.69 14.43 10.39
N GLU A 271 20.45 15.21 9.63
CA GLU A 271 19.94 16.04 8.52
C GLU A 271 19.34 15.22 7.38
N GLU A 272 19.87 14.02 7.09
CA GLU A 272 19.32 13.14 6.07
C GLU A 272 17.97 12.53 6.51
N TYR A 273 17.83 12.21 7.80
CA TYR A 273 16.54 11.79 8.36
C TYR A 273 15.50 12.90 8.26
N LEU A 274 15.87 14.13 8.62
CA LEU A 274 14.96 15.28 8.55
C LEU A 274 14.61 15.65 7.10
N ARG A 275 15.59 15.58 6.18
CA ARG A 275 15.35 15.84 4.76
C ARG A 275 14.30 14.92 4.16
N GLN A 276 14.28 13.65 4.59
CA GLN A 276 13.34 12.62 4.16
C GLN A 276 12.07 12.56 5.03
N SER A 277 11.89 13.48 5.97
CA SER A 277 10.77 13.48 6.91
C SER A 277 9.72 14.53 6.55
N PRO A 278 8.42 14.17 6.46
CA PRO A 278 7.32 15.13 6.26
C PRO A 278 7.30 16.29 7.26
N VAL A 279 7.79 16.09 8.49
CA VAL A 279 7.84 17.15 9.52
C VAL A 279 8.58 18.41 9.05
N THR A 280 9.55 18.26 8.19
CA THR A 280 10.31 19.37 7.61
C THR A 280 9.44 20.28 6.72
N TYR A 281 8.37 19.72 6.14
CA TYR A 281 7.50 20.35 5.14
C TYR A 281 6.09 20.65 5.67
N PHE A 282 5.80 20.53 6.95
CA PHE A 282 4.47 20.79 7.52
C PHE A 282 3.94 22.19 7.21
N ARG A 283 4.82 23.18 7.07
CA ARG A 283 4.47 24.55 6.73
C ARG A 283 3.79 24.68 5.36
N ASP A 284 4.17 23.81 4.43
CA ASP A 284 3.73 23.81 3.03
C ASP A 284 2.46 22.99 2.79
N MET A 285 1.99 22.26 3.82
CA MET A 285 0.75 21.50 3.76
C MET A 285 -0.47 22.42 3.82
N HIS A 286 -1.23 22.46 2.74
CA HIS A 286 -2.46 23.26 2.62
C HIS A 286 -3.72 22.41 2.40
N THR A 287 -3.56 21.18 1.93
CA THR A 287 -4.65 20.23 1.68
C THR A 287 -5.36 19.88 2.99
N PRO A 288 -6.70 19.90 3.05
CA PRO A 288 -7.46 19.38 4.18
C PRO A 288 -7.03 17.95 4.51
N LEU A 289 -6.75 17.69 5.79
CA LEU A 289 -6.13 16.44 6.24
C LEU A 289 -6.94 15.77 7.34
N LEU A 290 -7.28 14.50 7.11
CA LEU A 290 -7.69 13.57 8.16
C LEU A 290 -6.47 12.77 8.64
N ILE A 291 -6.26 12.72 9.95
CA ILE A 291 -5.26 11.88 10.59
C ILE A 291 -5.99 10.77 11.34
N LEU A 292 -5.66 9.51 11.02
CA LEU A 292 -6.16 8.33 11.74
C LEU A 292 -5.00 7.62 12.41
N HIS A 293 -5.08 7.36 13.73
CA HIS A 293 -4.00 6.71 14.44
C HIS A 293 -4.47 5.91 15.65
N SER A 294 -3.85 4.76 15.86
CA SER A 294 -4.09 3.88 17.00
C SER A 294 -3.25 4.31 18.21
N GLU A 295 -3.81 4.27 19.42
CA GLU A 295 -3.10 4.75 20.62
C GLU A 295 -1.96 3.81 21.07
N ASP A 296 -2.11 2.49 20.84
CA ASP A 296 -1.12 1.48 21.20
C ASP A 296 -0.25 1.07 19.99
N ASP A 297 -0.08 1.97 19.02
CA ASP A 297 0.82 1.77 17.88
C ASP A 297 2.28 1.94 18.34
N LEU A 298 2.99 0.81 18.41
CA LEU A 298 4.41 0.77 18.73
C LEU A 298 5.31 0.82 17.50
N ARG A 299 4.74 0.56 16.29
CA ARG A 299 5.44 0.59 15.03
C ARG A 299 5.70 2.02 14.56
N CYS A 300 4.62 2.80 14.46
CA CYS A 300 4.65 4.24 14.26
C CYS A 300 4.00 4.86 15.50
N PRO A 301 4.76 5.25 16.53
CA PRO A 301 4.17 5.74 17.77
C PRO A 301 3.24 6.93 17.56
N ILE A 302 2.18 7.03 18.36
CA ILE A 302 1.13 8.05 18.19
C ILE A 302 1.68 9.49 18.19
N SER A 303 2.85 9.72 18.77
CA SER A 303 3.55 11.00 18.72
C SER A 303 3.80 11.51 17.30
N GLN A 304 3.94 10.62 16.33
CA GLN A 304 4.06 10.95 14.90
C GLN A 304 2.83 11.71 14.38
N ALA A 305 1.64 11.28 14.80
CA ALA A 305 0.36 11.92 14.45
C ALA A 305 0.11 13.19 15.28
N GLU A 306 0.48 13.17 16.56
CA GLU A 306 0.34 14.33 17.48
C GLU A 306 1.19 15.51 17.00
N GLU A 307 2.44 15.25 16.58
CA GLU A 307 3.35 16.26 16.02
C GLU A 307 2.73 16.94 14.78
N LEU A 308 2.24 16.15 13.83
CA LEU A 308 1.58 16.63 12.62
C LEU A 308 0.32 17.44 12.95
N PHE A 309 -0.56 16.90 13.80
CA PHE A 309 -1.81 17.57 14.18
C PHE A 309 -1.55 18.91 14.84
N VAL A 310 -0.67 18.97 15.85
CA VAL A 310 -0.35 20.20 16.58
C VAL A 310 0.23 21.26 15.64
N ALA A 311 1.17 20.89 14.78
CA ALA A 311 1.79 21.81 13.82
C ALA A 311 0.75 22.41 12.87
N LEU A 312 -0.12 21.58 12.28
CA LEU A 312 -1.15 22.04 11.36
C LEU A 312 -2.21 22.91 12.06
N ARG A 313 -2.59 22.60 13.31
CA ARG A 313 -3.47 23.45 14.12
C ARG A 313 -2.85 24.82 14.40
N MET A 314 -1.55 24.87 14.74
CA MET A 314 -0.82 26.13 14.92
C MET A 314 -0.78 26.96 13.63
N LEU A 315 -0.69 26.30 12.47
CA LEU A 315 -0.73 26.93 11.15
C LEU A 315 -2.16 27.27 10.69
N LYS A 316 -3.19 26.97 11.49
CA LYS A 316 -4.63 27.19 11.18
C LYS A 316 -5.06 26.45 9.91
N ARG A 317 -4.52 25.27 9.68
CA ARG A 317 -4.93 24.40 8.58
C ARG A 317 -6.21 23.64 8.93
N ASP A 318 -6.92 23.19 7.89
CA ASP A 318 -8.05 22.26 8.03
C ASP A 318 -7.51 20.87 8.31
N VAL A 319 -7.61 20.43 9.58
CA VAL A 319 -7.08 19.15 10.04
C VAL A 319 -7.98 18.54 11.11
N GLU A 320 -8.30 17.27 10.93
CA GLU A 320 -9.03 16.42 11.87
C GLU A 320 -8.12 15.28 12.35
N PHE A 321 -8.25 14.89 13.60
CA PHE A 321 -7.50 13.80 14.18
C PHE A 321 -8.42 12.84 14.93
N VAL A 322 -8.51 11.60 14.48
CA VAL A 322 -9.26 10.52 15.12
C VAL A 322 -8.29 9.50 15.68
N ARG A 323 -8.44 9.23 16.98
CA ARG A 323 -7.62 8.26 17.74
C ARG A 323 -8.44 7.02 18.01
N PHE A 324 -7.80 5.85 17.90
CA PHE A 324 -8.42 4.56 18.19
C PHE A 324 -7.79 3.95 19.45
N PRO A 325 -8.48 4.07 20.61
CA PRO A 325 -7.95 3.55 21.88
C PRO A 325 -7.85 2.02 21.87
N GLY A 326 -6.76 1.48 22.44
CA GLY A 326 -6.52 0.04 22.57
C GLY A 326 -6.22 -0.68 21.25
N GLU A 327 -6.00 0.07 20.16
CA GLU A 327 -5.63 -0.49 18.86
C GLU A 327 -4.13 -0.31 18.59
N SER A 328 -3.57 -1.29 17.88
CA SER A 328 -2.18 -1.27 17.45
C SER A 328 -2.03 -0.79 15.99
N HIS A 329 -0.82 -0.87 15.45
CA HIS A 329 -0.52 -0.62 14.03
C HIS A 329 -1.39 -1.45 13.07
N GLU A 330 -1.91 -2.58 13.56
CA GLU A 330 -2.68 -3.55 12.77
C GLU A 330 -4.21 -3.27 12.75
N LEU A 331 -4.70 -2.13 13.21
CA LEU A 331 -6.13 -1.77 13.25
C LEU A 331 -6.89 -2.22 12.01
N THR A 332 -6.40 -1.89 10.81
CA THR A 332 -7.08 -2.18 9.54
C THR A 332 -7.20 -3.68 9.23
N ARG A 333 -6.30 -4.50 9.79
CA ARG A 333 -6.20 -5.95 9.52
C ARG A 333 -6.73 -6.80 10.67
N ALA A 334 -6.35 -6.47 11.90
CA ALA A 334 -6.59 -7.29 13.08
C ALA A 334 -7.26 -6.55 14.24
N GLY A 335 -7.58 -5.26 14.07
CA GLY A 335 -8.26 -4.46 15.09
C GLY A 335 -9.69 -4.91 15.36
N ALA A 336 -10.26 -4.40 16.45
CA ALA A 336 -11.64 -4.69 16.83
C ALA A 336 -12.61 -4.40 15.67
N PRO A 337 -13.54 -5.31 15.34
CA PRO A 337 -14.45 -5.13 14.19
C PRO A 337 -15.21 -3.80 14.21
N LYS A 338 -15.59 -3.32 15.39
CA LYS A 338 -16.27 -2.03 15.56
C LYS A 338 -15.36 -0.87 15.10
N HIS A 339 -14.10 -0.87 15.47
CA HIS A 339 -13.15 0.19 15.10
C HIS A 339 -12.81 0.13 13.61
N ARG A 340 -12.72 -1.08 13.03
CA ARG A 340 -12.52 -1.24 11.58
C ARG A 340 -13.68 -0.65 10.78
N VAL A 341 -14.93 -0.86 11.21
CA VAL A 341 -16.11 -0.25 10.57
C VAL A 341 -16.11 1.26 10.78
N MET A 342 -15.92 1.74 12.02
CA MET A 342 -15.88 3.16 12.35
C MET A 342 -14.81 3.92 11.54
N ARG A 343 -13.66 3.27 11.30
CA ARG A 343 -12.60 3.85 10.45
C ARG A 343 -13.13 4.16 9.05
N PHE A 344 -13.88 3.24 8.42
CA PHE A 344 -14.47 3.48 7.12
C PHE A 344 -15.51 4.60 7.15
N ASP A 345 -16.37 4.65 8.16
CA ASP A 345 -17.39 5.71 8.30
C ASP A 345 -16.72 7.09 8.36
N VAL A 346 -15.71 7.25 9.21
CA VAL A 346 -14.97 8.52 9.35
C VAL A 346 -14.25 8.90 8.05
N LEU A 347 -13.59 7.95 7.41
CA LEU A 347 -12.85 8.17 6.16
C LEU A 347 -13.78 8.61 5.04
N LEU A 348 -14.89 7.89 4.84
CA LEU A 348 -15.87 8.19 3.79
C LEU A 348 -16.57 9.53 4.04
N GLU A 349 -16.95 9.84 5.29
CA GLU A 349 -17.54 11.12 5.65
C GLU A 349 -16.59 12.29 5.35
N PHE A 350 -15.31 12.15 5.70
CA PHE A 350 -14.31 13.17 5.43
C PHE A 350 -14.16 13.41 3.93
N PHE A 351 -13.93 12.38 3.13
CA PHE A 351 -13.77 12.55 1.69
C PHE A 351 -15.04 13.02 1.01
N ALA A 352 -16.23 12.63 1.47
CA ALA A 352 -17.49 13.09 0.91
C ALA A 352 -17.65 14.61 1.05
N ARG A 353 -17.29 15.19 2.20
CA ARG A 353 -17.34 16.64 2.44
C ARG A 353 -16.45 17.45 1.48
N HIS A 354 -15.33 16.87 1.03
CA HIS A 354 -14.34 17.57 0.22
C HIS A 354 -14.39 17.23 -1.27
N LEU A 355 -14.95 16.07 -1.65
CA LEU A 355 -14.91 15.57 -3.03
C LEU A 355 -16.27 15.34 -3.66
N LEU A 356 -17.35 15.20 -2.87
CA LEU A 356 -18.71 14.96 -3.37
C LEU A 356 -19.64 16.17 -3.25
N SER A 357 -19.19 17.21 -2.55
CA SER A 357 -19.93 18.45 -2.35
C SER A 357 -19.86 19.39 -3.56
#